data_a9e227bebff321a6c2a0ecad0c103374
#
_entry.id   a9e227bebff321a6c2a0ecad0c103374
#
_cell.length_a   1.000
_cell.length_b   1.000
_cell.length_c   1.000
_cell.angle_alpha   90.00
_cell.angle_beta   90.00
_cell.angle_gamma   90.00
#
_symmetry.space_group_name_H-M   'P 1'
#
loop_
_entity.id
_entity.type
_entity.pdbx_description
1 polymer ?
#
loop_
_entity_poly.entity_id
_entity_poly.type
_entity_poly.pdbx_seq_one_letter_code
_entity_poly.pdbx_strand_id
1 'polypeptide(L)'
;MGRPKQHDDATREALLAAAENLVERGGAGALSVRAVADEIGTSTRAVYSTFGSKDGLLGALAKRSFDMLRDAIAELPHTKDPARDLVQAALTVFRPMAVEHPSLFRIAFLRAAPDVELGPEVSDAARAGYELLTERVQRLADADLLGGRDVQAATREFNAMCFGMAVTELLNPTQLGPDPQRAWCAAFQTLINGFRAPSLA
;
A
#
# COMPACT_ATOMS: atom_id res chain seq x y z
N MET A 1 32.05 13.69 19.28
CA MET A 1 32.10 13.42 17.85
C MET A 1 30.86 12.57 17.51
N GLY A 2 29.84 13.14 16.87
CA GLY A 2 28.64 12.43 16.48
C GLY A 2 28.95 11.44 15.35
N ARG A 3 28.45 10.21 15.47
CA ARG A 3 28.50 9.19 14.43
C ARG A 3 27.80 9.73 13.19
N PRO A 4 28.35 9.55 11.98
CA PRO A 4 27.76 10.18 10.79
C PRO A 4 26.31 9.69 10.56
N LYS A 5 25.37 10.62 10.36
CA LYS A 5 23.94 10.37 10.05
C LYS A 5 23.75 9.26 9.00
N GLN A 6 24.62 9.23 8.00
CA GLN A 6 24.59 8.28 6.89
C GLN A 6 24.78 6.80 7.32
N HIS A 7 25.49 6.55 8.44
CA HIS A 7 25.67 5.19 8.95
C HIS A 7 24.43 4.71 9.73
N ASP A 8 23.72 5.63 10.37
CA ASP A 8 22.49 5.32 11.09
C ASP A 8 21.34 5.05 10.10
N ASP A 9 21.27 5.78 8.99
CA ASP A 9 20.26 5.57 7.93
C ASP A 9 20.49 4.22 7.21
N ALA A 10 21.73 3.85 6.90
CA ALA A 10 22.05 2.55 6.30
C ALA A 10 21.71 1.38 7.25
N THR A 11 21.97 1.54 8.55
CA THR A 11 21.61 0.52 9.56
C THR A 11 20.09 0.41 9.69
N ARG A 12 19.37 1.53 9.71
CA ARG A 12 17.90 1.55 9.73
C ARG A 12 17.31 0.80 8.54
N GLU A 13 17.82 1.06 7.34
CA GLU A 13 17.34 0.42 6.12
C GLU A 13 17.64 -1.10 6.13
N ALA A 14 18.82 -1.52 6.56
CA ALA A 14 19.16 -2.93 6.68
C ALA A 14 18.24 -3.67 7.67
N LEU A 15 17.96 -3.05 8.82
CA LEU A 15 17.03 -3.60 9.82
C LEU A 15 15.62 -3.69 9.28
N LEU A 16 15.16 -2.69 8.54
CA LEU A 16 13.83 -2.67 7.95
C LEU A 16 13.69 -3.73 6.86
N ALA A 17 14.68 -3.89 5.99
CA ALA A 17 14.72 -4.94 4.98
C ALA A 17 14.74 -6.35 5.60
N ALA A 18 15.49 -6.54 6.69
CA ALA A 18 15.47 -7.81 7.45
C ALA A 18 14.09 -8.10 8.04
N ALA A 19 13.44 -7.09 8.60
CA ALA A 19 12.09 -7.22 9.15
C ALA A 19 11.06 -7.57 8.06
N GLU A 20 11.14 -6.92 6.90
CA GLU A 20 10.33 -7.22 5.71
C GLU A 20 10.50 -8.68 5.28
N ASN A 21 11.73 -9.15 5.11
CA ASN A 21 12.03 -10.54 4.76
C ASN A 21 11.46 -11.55 5.77
N LEU A 22 11.54 -11.24 7.07
CA LEU A 22 11.00 -12.10 8.11
C LEU A 22 9.48 -12.20 8.04
N VAL A 23 8.79 -11.08 7.84
CA VAL A 23 7.32 -11.08 7.73
C VAL A 23 6.85 -11.75 6.45
N GLU A 24 7.52 -11.58 5.33
CA GLU A 24 7.14 -12.24 4.07
C GLU A 24 7.33 -13.76 4.14
N ARG A 25 8.36 -14.25 4.85
CA ARG A 25 8.59 -15.69 5.04
C ARG A 25 7.67 -16.34 6.08
N GLY A 26 7.29 -15.62 7.12
CA GLY A 26 6.61 -16.21 8.29
C GLY A 26 5.42 -15.43 8.83
N GLY A 27 4.96 -14.41 8.12
CA GLY A 27 3.88 -13.51 8.55
C GLY A 27 4.30 -12.60 9.72
N ALA A 28 3.37 -11.75 10.16
CA ALA A 28 3.61 -10.80 11.27
C ALA A 28 4.04 -11.49 12.58
N GLY A 29 3.68 -12.76 12.79
CA GLY A 29 4.07 -13.57 13.94
C GLY A 29 5.56 -13.91 14.00
N ALA A 30 6.24 -13.98 12.86
CA ALA A 30 7.69 -14.24 12.78
C ALA A 30 8.52 -13.04 13.20
N LEU A 31 7.94 -11.84 13.22
CA LEU A 31 8.64 -10.62 13.56
C LEU A 31 8.92 -10.55 15.05
N SER A 32 10.19 -10.52 15.41
CA SER A 32 10.66 -10.19 16.74
C SER A 32 11.94 -9.36 16.66
N VAL A 33 12.16 -8.50 17.67
CA VAL A 33 13.38 -7.68 17.75
C VAL A 33 14.64 -8.52 17.69
N ARG A 34 14.62 -9.71 18.30
CA ARG A 34 15.75 -10.64 18.28
C ARG A 34 15.96 -11.23 16.88
N ALA A 35 14.92 -11.71 16.23
CA ALA A 35 15.02 -12.29 14.88
C ALA A 35 15.58 -11.26 13.88
N VAL A 36 15.14 -10.01 13.97
CA VAL A 36 15.63 -8.91 13.09
C VAL A 36 17.12 -8.61 13.39
N ALA A 37 17.51 -8.59 14.66
CA ALA A 37 18.91 -8.38 15.02
C ALA A 37 19.81 -9.52 14.51
N ASP A 38 19.37 -10.77 14.70
CA ASP A 38 20.09 -11.98 14.28
C ASP A 38 20.25 -12.04 12.76
N GLU A 39 19.22 -11.62 11.99
CA GLU A 39 19.20 -11.64 10.50
C GLU A 39 20.34 -10.82 9.87
N ILE A 40 20.74 -9.70 10.50
CA ILE A 40 21.81 -8.85 9.98
C ILE A 40 23.07 -8.85 10.89
N GLY A 41 23.15 -9.77 11.84
CA GLY A 41 24.31 -9.90 12.73
C GLY A 41 24.55 -8.70 13.65
N THR A 42 23.47 -8.04 14.12
CA THR A 42 23.56 -6.89 15.04
C THR A 42 22.96 -7.21 16.41
N SER A 43 22.92 -6.22 17.30
CA SER A 43 22.35 -6.39 18.64
C SER A 43 20.88 -5.95 18.70
N THR A 44 20.10 -6.56 19.60
CA THR A 44 18.73 -6.10 19.90
C THR A 44 18.70 -4.64 20.37
N ARG A 45 19.78 -4.16 21.01
CA ARG A 45 19.93 -2.75 21.39
C ARG A 45 19.91 -1.83 20.16
N ALA A 46 20.51 -2.24 19.04
CA ALA A 46 20.50 -1.46 17.81
C ALA A 46 19.06 -1.35 17.25
N VAL A 47 18.28 -2.43 17.30
CA VAL A 47 16.87 -2.42 16.89
C VAL A 47 16.04 -1.48 17.78
N TYR A 48 16.21 -1.60 19.12
CA TYR A 48 15.49 -0.71 20.04
C TYR A 48 15.91 0.76 19.89
N SER A 49 17.19 1.05 19.65
CA SER A 49 17.63 2.44 19.43
C SER A 49 17.09 3.04 18.15
N THR A 50 16.76 2.21 17.14
CA THR A 50 16.27 2.64 15.83
C THR A 50 14.74 2.78 15.79
N PHE A 51 14.01 1.83 16.38
CA PHE A 51 12.56 1.74 16.28
C PHE A 51 11.81 1.86 17.61
N GLY A 52 12.52 1.92 18.73
CA GLY A 52 11.94 2.04 20.07
C GLY A 52 11.32 0.76 20.60
N SER A 53 10.51 0.08 19.81
CA SER A 53 9.77 -1.13 20.20
C SER A 53 9.49 -2.04 18.99
N LYS A 54 8.89 -3.22 19.25
CA LYS A 54 8.35 -4.06 18.19
C LYS A 54 7.23 -3.34 17.42
N ASP A 55 6.41 -2.58 18.12
CA ASP A 55 5.30 -1.82 17.51
C ASP A 55 5.83 -0.69 16.63
N GLY A 56 6.90 0.00 17.08
CA GLY A 56 7.60 0.98 16.24
C GLY A 56 8.20 0.36 14.98
N LEU A 57 8.71 -0.89 15.06
CA LEU A 57 9.17 -1.62 13.89
C LEU A 57 8.02 -2.00 12.94
N LEU A 58 6.88 -2.45 13.48
CA LEU A 58 5.65 -2.71 12.69
C LEU A 58 5.13 -1.42 12.04
N GLY A 59 5.15 -0.30 12.77
CA GLY A 59 4.81 1.02 12.22
C GLY A 59 5.74 1.41 11.07
N ALA A 60 7.04 1.17 11.20
CA ALA A 60 8.00 1.45 10.13
C ALA A 60 7.76 0.59 8.88
N LEU A 61 7.37 -0.69 9.03
CA LEU A 61 6.96 -1.55 7.92
C LEU A 61 5.68 -1.07 7.27
N ALA A 62 4.67 -0.69 8.06
CA ALA A 62 3.42 -0.14 7.52
C ALA A 62 3.67 1.15 6.74
N LYS A 63 4.48 2.07 7.31
CA LYS A 63 4.88 3.30 6.61
C LYS A 63 5.57 3.01 5.28
N ARG A 64 6.55 2.07 5.28
CA ARG A 64 7.25 1.65 4.06
C ARG A 64 6.27 1.18 2.99
N SER A 65 5.26 0.40 3.37
CA SER A 65 4.23 -0.08 2.44
C SER A 65 3.44 1.05 1.79
N PHE A 66 3.07 2.08 2.57
CA PHE A 66 2.40 3.27 2.03
C PHE A 66 3.32 4.12 1.16
N ASP A 67 4.60 4.26 1.54
CA ASP A 67 5.60 4.96 0.74
C ASP A 67 5.83 4.25 -0.60
N MET A 68 5.97 2.92 -0.62
CA MET A 68 6.10 2.13 -1.85
C MET A 68 4.89 2.33 -2.77
N LEU A 69 3.68 2.28 -2.23
CA LEU A 69 2.45 2.49 -2.99
C LEU A 69 2.39 3.91 -3.57
N ARG A 70 2.69 4.93 -2.75
CA ARG A 70 2.72 6.34 -3.15
C ARG A 70 3.72 6.55 -4.28
N ASP A 71 4.95 6.07 -4.13
CA ASP A 71 6.03 6.26 -5.08
C ASP A 71 5.71 5.56 -6.41
N ALA A 72 5.18 4.34 -6.35
CA ALA A 72 4.73 3.63 -7.54
C ALA A 72 3.56 4.34 -8.25
N ILE A 73 2.60 4.95 -7.52
CA ILE A 73 1.55 5.77 -8.12
C ILE A 73 2.16 7.03 -8.77
N ALA A 74 3.12 7.67 -8.11
CA ALA A 74 3.76 8.88 -8.63
C ALA A 74 4.52 8.64 -9.95
N GLU A 75 5.13 7.47 -10.11
CA GLU A 75 5.88 7.07 -11.32
C GLU A 75 4.99 6.74 -12.52
N LEU A 76 3.70 6.46 -12.29
CA LEU A 76 2.79 6.14 -13.40
C LEU A 76 2.60 7.35 -14.34
N PRO A 77 2.64 7.13 -15.66
CA PRO A 77 2.47 8.21 -16.64
C PRO A 77 1.09 8.87 -16.53
N HIS A 78 1.03 10.15 -16.86
CA HIS A 78 -0.19 10.89 -17.10
C HIS A 78 -0.44 10.95 -18.61
N THR A 79 -1.26 10.01 -19.13
CA THR A 79 -1.60 9.99 -20.56
C THR A 79 -2.79 10.91 -20.86
N LYS A 80 -3.24 10.93 -22.13
CA LYS A 80 -4.47 11.63 -22.53
C LYS A 80 -5.74 10.86 -22.17
N ASP A 81 -5.59 9.64 -21.66
CA ASP A 81 -6.71 8.76 -21.25
C ASP A 81 -6.64 8.51 -19.72
N PRO A 82 -7.20 9.41 -18.89
CA PRO A 82 -7.18 9.27 -17.45
C PRO A 82 -7.96 8.05 -16.94
N ALA A 83 -8.94 7.57 -17.70
CA ALA A 83 -9.69 6.36 -17.36
C ALA A 83 -8.80 5.12 -17.45
N ARG A 84 -8.03 5.01 -18.52
CA ARG A 84 -7.04 3.95 -18.70
C ARG A 84 -5.91 4.06 -17.66
N ASP A 85 -5.44 5.27 -17.37
CA ASP A 85 -4.39 5.51 -16.37
C ASP A 85 -4.81 4.98 -14.99
N LEU A 86 -6.09 5.17 -14.60
CA LEU A 86 -6.62 4.64 -13.33
C LEU A 86 -6.74 3.11 -13.33
N VAL A 87 -7.19 2.50 -14.44
CA VAL A 87 -7.18 1.02 -14.56
C VAL A 87 -5.76 0.50 -14.41
N GLN A 88 -4.78 1.15 -15.04
CA GLN A 88 -3.37 0.76 -14.91
C GLN A 88 -2.88 0.90 -13.47
N ALA A 89 -3.25 1.96 -12.75
CA ALA A 89 -2.88 2.11 -11.33
C ALA A 89 -3.37 0.91 -10.49
N ALA A 90 -4.59 0.45 -10.70
CA ALA A 90 -5.12 -0.73 -10.02
C ALA A 90 -4.31 -2.00 -10.35
N LEU A 91 -4.00 -2.21 -11.64
CA LEU A 91 -3.36 -3.44 -12.13
C LEU A 91 -1.86 -3.50 -11.85
N THR A 92 -1.16 -2.37 -11.94
CA THR A 92 0.31 -2.35 -11.91
C THR A 92 0.89 -1.81 -10.61
N VAL A 93 0.05 -1.28 -9.72
CA VAL A 93 0.48 -0.77 -8.41
C VAL A 93 -0.27 -1.46 -7.26
N PHE A 94 -1.60 -1.31 -7.18
CA PHE A 94 -2.36 -1.88 -6.06
C PHE A 94 -2.35 -3.40 -6.02
N ARG A 95 -2.60 -4.06 -7.16
CA ARG A 95 -2.60 -5.52 -7.21
C ARG A 95 -1.21 -6.11 -6.90
N PRO A 96 -0.09 -5.67 -7.51
CA PRO A 96 1.24 -6.15 -7.14
C PRO A 96 1.56 -5.94 -5.66
N MET A 97 1.23 -4.78 -5.07
CA MET A 97 1.43 -4.55 -3.64
C MET A 97 0.75 -5.63 -2.77
N ALA A 98 -0.43 -6.08 -3.14
CA ALA A 98 -1.14 -7.13 -2.41
C ALA A 98 -0.58 -8.53 -2.68
N VAL A 99 -0.25 -8.85 -3.93
CA VAL A 99 0.10 -10.21 -4.37
C VAL A 99 1.58 -10.52 -4.15
N GLU A 100 2.45 -9.57 -4.37
CA GLU A 100 3.91 -9.73 -4.25
C GLU A 100 4.40 -9.45 -2.82
N HIS A 101 3.68 -8.59 -2.06
CA HIS A 101 3.99 -8.24 -0.67
C HIS A 101 2.81 -8.52 0.28
N PRO A 102 2.28 -9.77 0.33
CA PRO A 102 1.03 -10.07 1.04
C PRO A 102 1.10 -9.80 2.54
N SER A 103 2.25 -10.01 3.17
CA SER A 103 2.42 -9.77 4.60
C SER A 103 2.52 -8.29 4.93
N LEU A 104 3.22 -7.51 4.12
CA LEU A 104 3.25 -6.05 4.23
C LEU A 104 1.86 -5.46 3.99
N PHE A 105 1.14 -5.95 2.98
CA PHE A 105 -0.22 -5.52 2.71
C PHE A 105 -1.14 -5.78 3.92
N ARG A 106 -1.04 -6.96 4.53
CA ARG A 106 -1.83 -7.29 5.73
C ARG A 106 -1.49 -6.38 6.92
N ILE A 107 -0.22 -6.07 7.15
CA ILE A 107 0.22 -5.18 8.24
C ILE A 107 -0.30 -3.76 8.02
N ALA A 108 -0.08 -3.19 6.84
CA ALA A 108 -0.40 -1.80 6.56
C ALA A 108 -1.91 -1.55 6.35
N PHE A 109 -2.57 -2.42 5.58
CA PHE A 109 -3.91 -2.15 5.08
C PHE A 109 -5.00 -2.95 5.79
N LEU A 110 -4.72 -4.17 6.26
CA LEU A 110 -5.70 -4.99 6.96
C LEU A 110 -5.55 -4.97 8.48
N ARG A 111 -4.61 -4.18 9.00
CA ARG A 111 -4.32 -4.10 10.44
C ARG A 111 -4.16 -5.48 11.06
N ALA A 112 -3.30 -6.33 10.46
CA ALA A 112 -3.03 -7.68 10.96
C ALA A 112 -2.48 -7.73 12.39
N ALA A 113 -2.14 -6.59 12.96
CA ALA A 113 -1.78 -6.38 14.37
C ALA A 113 -2.75 -5.34 14.97
N PRO A 114 -4.00 -5.70 15.30
CA PRO A 114 -5.07 -4.78 15.70
C PRO A 114 -4.77 -4.02 17.00
N ASP A 115 -3.97 -4.61 17.89
CA ASP A 115 -3.58 -4.03 19.19
C ASP A 115 -2.39 -3.06 19.08
N VAL A 116 -1.81 -2.88 17.88
CA VAL A 116 -0.69 -1.97 17.63
C VAL A 116 -1.21 -0.62 17.19
N GLU A 117 -0.96 0.42 17.98
CA GLU A 117 -1.17 1.81 17.55
C GLU A 117 -0.06 2.20 16.57
N LEU A 118 -0.44 2.37 15.32
CA LEU A 118 0.45 2.89 14.29
C LEU A 118 0.66 4.38 14.53
N GLY A 119 1.91 4.83 14.58
CA GLY A 119 2.26 6.22 14.84
C GLY A 119 1.72 7.21 13.79
N PRO A 120 1.76 8.52 14.07
CA PRO A 120 1.25 9.56 13.17
C PRO A 120 1.94 9.54 11.80
N GLU A 121 3.20 9.14 11.73
CA GLU A 121 3.96 9.02 10.48
C GLU A 121 3.36 7.98 9.52
N VAL A 122 2.68 6.95 10.03
CA VAL A 122 1.97 5.95 9.21
C VAL A 122 0.71 6.56 8.61
N SER A 123 -0.04 7.31 9.43
CA SER A 123 -1.25 8.02 9.00
C SER A 123 -0.91 9.09 7.95
N ASP A 124 0.20 9.80 8.12
CA ASP A 124 0.67 10.79 7.15
C ASP A 124 1.07 10.14 5.82
N ALA A 125 1.78 9.01 5.86
CA ALA A 125 2.14 8.27 4.65
C ALA A 125 0.90 7.73 3.92
N ALA A 126 -0.06 7.19 4.66
CA ALA A 126 -1.33 6.71 4.10
C ALA A 126 -2.12 7.86 3.44
N ARG A 127 -2.18 9.03 4.10
CA ARG A 127 -2.83 10.23 3.59
C ARG A 127 -2.17 10.71 2.31
N ALA A 128 -0.83 10.80 2.27
CA ALA A 128 -0.09 11.22 1.09
C ALA A 128 -0.35 10.31 -0.13
N GLY A 129 -0.42 9.00 0.06
CA GLY A 129 -0.79 8.06 -1.01
C GLY A 129 -2.22 8.25 -1.49
N TYR A 130 -3.17 8.50 -0.56
CA TYR A 130 -4.56 8.76 -0.89
C TYR A 130 -4.75 10.10 -1.64
N GLU A 131 -3.98 11.15 -1.30
CA GLU A 131 -3.97 12.44 -2.00
C GLU A 131 -3.53 12.27 -3.46
N LEU A 132 -2.46 11.52 -3.73
CA LEU A 132 -2.03 11.21 -5.10
C LEU A 132 -3.09 10.43 -5.89
N LEU A 133 -3.78 9.48 -5.26
CA LEU A 133 -4.91 8.79 -5.89
C LEU A 133 -6.02 9.78 -6.23
N THR A 134 -6.33 10.69 -5.32
CA THR A 134 -7.34 11.73 -5.52
C THR A 134 -7.00 12.64 -6.70
N GLU A 135 -5.73 13.03 -6.84
CA GLU A 135 -5.26 13.81 -8.00
C GLU A 135 -5.47 13.06 -9.32
N ARG A 136 -5.28 11.74 -9.34
CA ARG A 136 -5.56 10.92 -10.53
C ARG A 136 -7.04 10.82 -10.83
N VAL A 137 -7.89 10.75 -9.82
CA VAL A 137 -9.35 10.79 -9.99
C VAL A 137 -9.82 12.18 -10.43
N GLN A 138 -9.20 13.26 -9.94
CA GLN A 138 -9.48 14.63 -10.40
C GLN A 138 -9.34 14.75 -11.92
N ARG A 139 -8.37 14.07 -12.52
CA ARG A 139 -8.22 14.07 -13.99
C ARG A 139 -9.41 13.44 -14.73
N LEU A 140 -10.18 12.54 -14.09
CA LEU A 140 -11.46 12.09 -14.67
C LEU A 140 -12.50 13.22 -14.65
N ALA A 141 -12.56 14.01 -13.56
CA ALA A 141 -13.44 15.16 -13.48
C ALA A 141 -13.10 16.22 -14.55
N ASP A 142 -11.81 16.52 -14.71
CA ASP A 142 -11.29 17.47 -15.69
C ASP A 142 -11.60 17.05 -17.14
N ALA A 143 -11.76 15.74 -17.37
CA ALA A 143 -12.12 15.14 -18.65
C ALA A 143 -13.65 14.90 -18.80
N ASP A 144 -14.47 15.39 -17.86
CA ASP A 144 -15.93 15.19 -17.82
C ASP A 144 -16.36 13.70 -17.81
N LEU A 145 -15.60 12.86 -17.09
CA LEU A 145 -15.82 11.41 -17.02
C LEU A 145 -16.44 10.94 -15.68
N LEU A 146 -16.85 11.87 -14.80
CA LEU A 146 -17.46 11.52 -13.50
C LEU A 146 -19.00 11.65 -13.49
N GLY A 147 -19.65 12.09 -14.58
CA GLY A 147 -21.09 12.20 -14.65
C GLY A 147 -21.73 13.06 -13.54
N GLY A 148 -21.01 14.09 -13.08
CA GLY A 148 -21.41 14.94 -11.95
C GLY A 148 -21.09 14.38 -10.56
N ARG A 149 -20.46 13.22 -10.46
CA ARG A 149 -20.04 12.62 -9.19
C ARG A 149 -18.91 13.43 -8.56
N ASP A 150 -18.97 13.56 -7.22
CA ASP A 150 -17.90 14.19 -6.42
C ASP A 150 -16.59 13.38 -6.50
N VAL A 151 -15.48 14.09 -6.65
CA VAL A 151 -14.12 13.49 -6.79
C VAL A 151 -13.77 12.64 -5.58
N GLN A 152 -14.09 13.09 -4.37
CA GLN A 152 -13.80 12.35 -3.14
C GLN A 152 -14.67 11.09 -3.04
N ALA A 153 -15.91 11.14 -3.51
CA ALA A 153 -16.78 9.96 -3.58
C ALA A 153 -16.19 8.92 -4.56
N ALA A 154 -15.84 9.33 -5.78
CA ALA A 154 -15.21 8.46 -6.77
C ALA A 154 -13.88 7.88 -6.29
N THR A 155 -13.05 8.67 -5.58
CA THR A 155 -11.80 8.20 -4.98
C THR A 155 -12.06 7.13 -3.93
N ARG A 156 -13.05 7.33 -3.04
CA ARG A 156 -13.43 6.31 -2.05
C ARG A 156 -13.92 5.02 -2.69
N GLU A 157 -14.75 5.11 -3.73
CA GLU A 157 -15.28 3.96 -4.47
C GLU A 157 -14.14 3.19 -5.15
N PHE A 158 -13.22 3.88 -5.81
CA PHE A 158 -12.05 3.27 -6.45
C PHE A 158 -11.16 2.58 -5.41
N ASN A 159 -10.85 3.27 -4.31
CA ASN A 159 -10.03 2.73 -3.24
C ASN A 159 -10.69 1.50 -2.58
N ALA A 160 -11.99 1.55 -2.32
CA ALA A 160 -12.75 0.41 -1.78
C ALA A 160 -12.73 -0.79 -2.73
N MET A 161 -12.80 -0.56 -4.05
CA MET A 161 -12.67 -1.63 -5.04
C MET A 161 -11.27 -2.24 -5.01
N CYS A 162 -10.20 -1.43 -4.91
CA CYS A 162 -8.83 -1.93 -4.75
C CYS A 162 -8.71 -2.86 -3.54
N PHE A 163 -9.22 -2.44 -2.39
CA PHE A 163 -9.22 -3.27 -1.18
C PHE A 163 -10.03 -4.55 -1.35
N GLY A 164 -11.25 -4.45 -1.87
CA GLY A 164 -12.12 -5.62 -2.07
C GLY A 164 -11.47 -6.66 -2.98
N MET A 165 -10.92 -6.24 -4.10
CA MET A 165 -10.24 -7.12 -5.04
C MET A 165 -8.98 -7.75 -4.43
N ALA A 166 -8.15 -6.96 -3.74
CA ALA A 166 -6.93 -7.43 -3.08
C ALA A 166 -7.25 -8.47 -2.00
N VAL A 167 -8.20 -8.19 -1.13
CA VAL A 167 -8.62 -9.13 -0.07
C VAL A 167 -9.18 -10.41 -0.67
N THR A 168 -9.99 -10.32 -1.71
CA THR A 168 -10.55 -11.49 -2.41
C THR A 168 -9.43 -12.35 -3.00
N GLU A 169 -8.45 -11.75 -3.69
CA GLU A 169 -7.34 -12.48 -4.28
C GLU A 169 -6.43 -13.14 -3.21
N LEU A 170 -6.20 -12.46 -2.08
CA LEU A 170 -5.37 -12.97 -0.99
C LEU A 170 -6.03 -14.10 -0.17
N LEU A 171 -7.34 -14.04 0.02
CA LEU A 171 -8.06 -15.00 0.90
C LEU A 171 -8.71 -16.12 0.10
N ASN A 172 -9.17 -15.85 -1.11
CA ASN A 172 -9.87 -16.82 -1.93
C ASN A 172 -9.69 -16.52 -3.44
N PRO A 173 -8.47 -16.76 -3.98
CA PRO A 173 -8.13 -16.41 -5.36
C PRO A 173 -9.04 -17.08 -6.40
N THR A 174 -9.64 -18.22 -6.08
CA THR A 174 -10.56 -18.92 -6.98
C THR A 174 -11.84 -18.16 -7.28
N GLN A 175 -12.24 -17.21 -6.41
CA GLN A 175 -13.40 -16.35 -6.64
C GLN A 175 -13.18 -15.35 -7.80
N LEU A 176 -11.95 -15.05 -8.14
CA LEU A 176 -11.60 -14.18 -9.27
C LEU A 176 -11.51 -14.94 -10.60
N GLY A 177 -11.77 -16.25 -10.57
CA GLY A 177 -11.70 -17.09 -11.77
C GLY A 177 -10.26 -17.50 -12.12
N PRO A 178 -10.06 -18.07 -13.32
CA PRO A 178 -8.76 -18.61 -13.75
C PRO A 178 -7.72 -17.53 -14.08
N ASP A 179 -8.14 -16.29 -14.29
CA ASP A 179 -7.29 -15.16 -14.62
C ASP A 179 -7.62 -13.95 -13.73
N PRO A 180 -7.01 -13.86 -12.53
CA PRO A 180 -7.24 -12.74 -11.61
C PRO A 180 -6.93 -11.37 -12.22
N GLN A 181 -5.89 -11.25 -13.05
CA GLN A 181 -5.54 -9.98 -13.69
C GLN A 181 -6.65 -9.50 -14.63
N ARG A 182 -7.26 -10.41 -15.37
CA ARG A 182 -8.41 -10.09 -16.22
C ARG A 182 -9.64 -9.68 -15.39
N ALA A 183 -9.85 -10.35 -14.25
CA ALA A 183 -10.94 -9.99 -13.33
C ALA A 183 -10.74 -8.57 -12.77
N TRP A 184 -9.54 -8.21 -12.35
CA TRP A 184 -9.22 -6.85 -11.94
C TRP A 184 -9.49 -5.85 -13.06
N CYS A 185 -8.98 -6.10 -14.25
CA CYS A 185 -9.18 -5.21 -15.41
C CYS A 185 -10.68 -4.98 -15.66
N ALA A 186 -11.47 -6.05 -15.71
CA ALA A 186 -12.91 -5.97 -15.96
C ALA A 186 -13.65 -5.20 -14.85
N ALA A 187 -13.32 -5.45 -13.58
CA ALA A 187 -13.93 -4.76 -12.44
C ALA A 187 -13.66 -3.25 -12.48
N PHE A 188 -12.41 -2.84 -12.72
CA PHE A 188 -12.07 -1.42 -12.75
C PHE A 188 -12.58 -0.71 -14.01
N GLN A 189 -12.60 -1.37 -15.15
CA GLN A 189 -13.29 -0.84 -16.35
C GLN A 189 -14.78 -0.62 -16.09
N THR A 190 -15.43 -1.57 -15.43
CA THR A 190 -16.85 -1.46 -15.06
C THR A 190 -17.08 -0.32 -14.09
N LEU A 191 -16.28 -0.18 -13.06
CA LEU A 191 -16.35 0.91 -12.08
C LEU A 191 -16.21 2.28 -12.77
N ILE A 192 -15.17 2.46 -13.57
CA ILE A 192 -14.89 3.74 -14.24
C ILE A 192 -15.96 4.06 -15.29
N ASN A 193 -16.48 3.06 -16.00
CA ASN A 193 -17.61 3.26 -16.89
C ASN A 193 -18.89 3.65 -16.12
N GLY A 194 -19.07 3.07 -14.92
CA GLY A 194 -20.16 3.44 -14.01
C GLY A 194 -20.08 4.90 -13.51
N PHE A 195 -18.88 5.46 -13.40
CA PHE A 195 -18.69 6.87 -13.00
C PHE A 195 -19.30 7.85 -14.02
N ARG A 196 -19.35 7.48 -15.31
CA ARG A 196 -19.95 8.30 -16.38
C ARG A 196 -21.46 8.34 -16.32
N ALA A 197 -22.08 7.36 -15.67
CA ALA A 197 -23.54 7.36 -15.51
C ALA A 197 -23.96 8.42 -14.47
N PRO A 198 -25.11 9.10 -14.65
CA PRO A 198 -25.62 10.01 -13.64
C PRO A 198 -25.72 9.31 -12.28
N SER A 199 -25.36 10.02 -11.22
CA SER A 199 -25.48 9.49 -9.86
C SER A 199 -26.95 9.18 -9.59
N LEU A 200 -27.24 7.98 -9.09
CA LEU A 200 -28.57 7.67 -8.55
C LEU A 200 -28.76 8.54 -7.31
N ALA A 201 -29.71 9.47 -7.38
CA ALA A 201 -30.09 10.36 -6.27
C ALA A 201 -30.72 9.56 -5.12
#